data_96b39929952b77a44bd18b37c8c4619d
#
_entry.id   96b39929952b77a44bd18b37c8c4619d
#
_cell.length_a   1.000
_cell.length_b   1.000
_cell.length_c   1.000
_cell.angle_alpha   90.00
_cell.angle_beta   90.00
_cell.angle_gamma   90.00
#
_symmetry.space_group_name_H-M   'P 1'
#
loop_
_entity.id
_entity.type
_entity.pdbx_description
1 polymer ?
#
loop_
_entity_poly.entity_id
_entity_poly.type
_entity_poly.pdbx_seq_one_letter_code
_entity_poly.pdbx_strand_id
1 'polypeptide(L)'
;MGAQWKAKPKEAAANARGKIFGKLVKEIMIAARNGADPDMNPKLRLAVHQAKKASMPKDTLERAIKKGAGLSGEVINYERTQYEGFAPHQVPVIVECLTDNKNRAAADVRAAVTRNGGTMADSGSVSFLFERKGLVRLPAEGNTEDGLLE
;
A
#
# COMPACT_ATOMS: atom_id res chain seq x y z
N MET A 1 22.43 21.59 27.65
CA MET A 1 21.50 20.46 27.85
C MET A 1 20.50 20.45 26.71
N GLY A 2 20.76 19.58 25.72
CA GLY A 2 20.16 19.66 24.41
C GLY A 2 18.89 18.83 24.26
N ALA A 3 18.11 19.22 23.41
CA ALA A 3 16.97 18.84 22.57
C ALA A 3 16.59 17.33 22.50
N GLN A 4 16.85 16.48 23.48
CA GLN A 4 16.44 15.05 23.50
C GLN A 4 14.91 14.87 23.46
N TRP A 5 14.13 15.85 23.97
CA TRP A 5 12.66 15.81 23.91
C TRP A 5 12.11 15.94 22.47
N LYS A 6 12.88 16.54 21.54
CA LYS A 6 12.52 16.65 20.12
C LYS A 6 12.89 15.38 19.30
N ALA A 7 13.76 14.52 19.82
CA ALA A 7 14.25 13.35 19.09
C ALA A 7 13.15 12.30 18.89
N LYS A 8 12.40 11.95 19.93
CA LYS A 8 11.32 10.94 19.87
C LYS A 8 10.21 11.24 18.85
N PRO A 9 9.63 12.47 18.79
CA PRO A 9 8.64 12.79 17.77
C PRO A 9 9.21 12.78 16.34
N LYS A 10 10.47 13.20 16.16
CA LYS A 10 11.15 13.19 14.86
C LYS A 10 11.42 11.76 14.38
N GLU A 11 11.81 10.87 15.27
CA GLU A 11 12.03 9.46 14.98
C GLU A 11 10.72 8.74 14.65
N ALA A 12 9.65 8.97 15.41
CA ALA A 12 8.33 8.44 15.12
C ALA A 12 7.81 8.89 13.74
N ALA A 13 8.00 10.17 13.39
CA ALA A 13 7.63 10.70 12.09
C ALA A 13 8.48 10.10 10.94
N ALA A 14 9.78 9.88 11.18
CA ALA A 14 10.67 9.22 10.23
C ALA A 14 10.27 7.77 9.99
N ASN A 15 9.95 7.03 11.05
CA ASN A 15 9.50 5.64 10.98
C ASN A 15 8.14 5.51 10.25
N ALA A 16 7.20 6.41 10.52
CA ALA A 16 5.92 6.46 9.83
C ALA A 16 6.11 6.72 8.32
N ARG A 17 6.97 7.66 7.97
CA ARG A 17 7.33 7.97 6.57
C ARG A 17 8.01 6.79 5.89
N GLY A 18 8.93 6.10 6.58
CA GLY A 18 9.59 4.90 6.10
C GLY A 18 8.60 3.78 5.76
N LYS A 19 7.58 3.55 6.58
CA LYS A 19 6.50 2.58 6.32
C LYS A 19 5.70 2.94 5.06
N ILE A 20 5.33 4.21 4.90
CA ILE A 20 4.62 4.70 3.71
C ILE A 20 5.47 4.50 2.45
N PHE A 21 6.74 4.87 2.49
CA PHE A 21 7.65 4.70 1.35
C PHE A 21 7.85 3.23 1.01
N GLY A 22 8.02 2.36 2.00
CA GLY A 22 8.14 0.91 1.79
C GLY A 22 6.93 0.32 1.07
N LYS A 23 5.71 0.76 1.39
CA LYS A 23 4.49 0.36 0.70
C LYS A 23 4.47 0.87 -0.74
N LEU A 24 4.71 2.16 -0.95
CA LEU A 24 4.70 2.77 -2.27
C LEU A 24 5.78 2.17 -3.20
N VAL A 25 6.98 1.88 -2.69
CA VAL A 25 8.04 1.21 -3.45
C VAL A 25 7.57 -0.15 -3.97
N LYS A 26 6.90 -0.95 -3.15
CA LYS A 26 6.35 -2.25 -3.58
C LYS A 26 5.29 -2.08 -4.66
N GLU A 27 4.38 -1.12 -4.52
CA GLU A 27 3.34 -0.82 -5.51
C GLU A 27 3.94 -0.38 -6.86
N ILE A 28 4.95 0.49 -6.82
CA ILE A 28 5.70 0.93 -8.01
C ILE A 28 6.37 -0.27 -8.69
N MET A 29 7.05 -1.13 -7.93
CA MET A 29 7.73 -2.30 -8.48
C MET A 29 6.75 -3.27 -9.16
N ILE A 30 5.58 -3.51 -8.57
CA ILE A 30 4.55 -4.37 -9.16
C ILE A 30 3.97 -3.73 -10.42
N ALA A 31 3.70 -2.43 -10.41
CA ALA A 31 3.18 -1.73 -11.56
C ALA A 31 4.19 -1.69 -12.72
N ALA A 32 5.47 -1.48 -12.41
CA ALA A 32 6.56 -1.41 -13.41
C ALA A 32 6.83 -2.73 -14.14
N ARG A 33 6.35 -3.87 -13.66
CA ARG A 33 6.43 -5.16 -14.38
C ARG A 33 5.75 -5.13 -15.75
N ASN A 34 4.70 -4.36 -15.88
CA ASN A 34 3.94 -4.22 -17.13
C ASN A 34 4.45 -3.08 -18.02
N GLY A 35 5.62 -2.54 -17.71
CA GLY A 35 6.28 -1.46 -18.45
C GLY A 35 6.81 -0.39 -17.51
N ALA A 36 8.06 0.04 -17.78
CA ALA A 36 8.78 1.02 -16.96
C ALA A 36 8.37 2.48 -17.24
N ASP A 37 7.62 2.71 -18.31
CA ASP A 37 7.19 4.05 -18.71
C ASP A 37 5.83 4.40 -18.10
N PRO A 38 5.75 5.42 -17.23
CA PRO A 38 4.49 5.86 -16.63
C PRO A 38 3.48 6.37 -17.64
N ASP A 39 3.92 6.88 -18.80
CA ASP A 39 3.01 7.42 -19.82
C ASP A 39 2.28 6.31 -20.55
N MET A 40 2.91 5.15 -20.68
CA MET A 40 2.34 3.95 -21.29
C MET A 40 1.70 2.98 -20.27
N ASN A 41 1.90 3.22 -18.97
CA ASN A 41 1.43 2.35 -17.89
C ASN A 41 0.58 3.12 -16.86
N PRO A 42 -0.75 3.12 -16.98
CA PRO A 42 -1.64 3.87 -16.10
C PRO A 42 -1.49 3.49 -14.61
N LYS A 43 -1.23 2.21 -14.31
CA LYS A 43 -1.00 1.76 -12.94
C LYS A 43 0.30 2.33 -12.36
N LEU A 44 1.36 2.36 -13.16
CA LEU A 44 2.63 2.94 -12.77
C LEU A 44 2.50 4.46 -12.61
N ARG A 45 1.80 5.13 -13.51
CA ARG A 45 1.53 6.57 -13.44
C ARG A 45 0.83 6.94 -12.13
N LEU A 46 -0.20 6.18 -11.74
CA LEU A 46 -0.88 6.39 -10.46
C LEU A 46 0.05 6.20 -9.26
N ALA A 47 0.83 5.12 -9.24
CA ALA A 47 1.77 4.84 -8.16
C ALA A 47 2.87 5.93 -8.06
N VAL A 48 3.39 6.41 -9.19
CA VAL A 48 4.34 7.52 -9.27
C VAL A 48 3.73 8.81 -8.74
N HIS A 49 2.49 9.12 -9.11
CA HIS A 49 1.78 10.29 -8.60
C HIS A 49 1.63 10.24 -7.08
N GLN A 50 1.24 9.10 -6.52
CA GLN A 50 1.13 8.92 -5.08
C GLN A 50 2.47 9.05 -4.37
N ALA A 51 3.56 8.52 -4.96
CA ALA A 51 4.91 8.64 -4.43
C ALA A 51 5.39 10.09 -4.41
N LYS A 52 5.14 10.85 -5.48
CA LYS A 52 5.43 12.29 -5.55
C LYS A 52 4.64 13.09 -4.51
N LYS A 53 3.35 12.77 -4.34
CA LYS A 53 2.49 13.39 -3.30
C LYS A 53 3.00 13.10 -1.88
N ALA A 54 3.57 11.93 -1.66
CA ALA A 54 4.22 11.57 -0.40
C ALA A 54 5.63 12.15 -0.23
N SER A 55 6.12 12.93 -1.20
CA SER A 55 7.46 13.51 -1.23
C SER A 55 8.57 12.45 -1.23
N MET A 56 8.37 11.36 -1.96
CA MET A 56 9.40 10.34 -2.15
C MET A 56 10.57 10.90 -2.97
N PRO A 57 11.83 10.68 -2.56
CA PRO A 57 12.99 11.09 -3.32
C PRO A 57 13.01 10.48 -4.73
N LYS A 58 13.40 11.28 -5.71
CA LYS A 58 13.44 10.89 -7.14
C LYS A 58 14.29 9.64 -7.36
N ASP A 59 15.46 9.55 -6.74
CA ASP A 59 16.37 8.40 -6.85
C ASP A 59 15.73 7.10 -6.31
N THR A 60 14.92 7.20 -5.25
CA THR A 60 14.19 6.06 -4.69
C THR A 60 13.10 5.58 -5.64
N LEU A 61 12.39 6.54 -6.24
CA LEU A 61 11.36 6.27 -7.23
C LEU A 61 11.94 5.58 -8.47
N GLU A 62 13.01 6.13 -9.04
CA GLU A 62 13.65 5.58 -10.24
C GLU A 62 14.23 4.18 -9.99
N ARG A 63 14.87 3.98 -8.83
CA ARG A 63 15.35 2.64 -8.44
C ARG A 63 14.21 1.64 -8.31
N ALA A 64 13.08 2.04 -7.75
CA ALA A 64 11.91 1.17 -7.64
C ALA A 64 11.35 0.79 -9.01
N ILE A 65 11.26 1.73 -9.95
CA ILE A 65 10.82 1.48 -11.32
C ILE A 65 11.78 0.51 -12.02
N LYS A 66 13.08 0.77 -12.00
CA LYS A 66 14.11 -0.08 -12.62
C LYS A 66 14.08 -1.49 -12.06
N LYS A 67 13.97 -1.62 -10.73
CA LYS A 67 13.90 -2.92 -10.05
C LYS A 67 12.63 -3.68 -10.40
N GLY A 68 11.49 -3.00 -10.46
CA GLY A 68 10.21 -3.59 -10.84
C GLY A 68 10.17 -4.05 -12.30
N ALA A 69 10.81 -3.30 -13.20
CA ALA A 69 10.93 -3.62 -14.61
C ALA A 69 12.00 -4.70 -14.94
N GLY A 70 12.71 -5.22 -13.94
CA GLY A 70 13.77 -6.22 -14.13
C GLY A 70 15.07 -5.65 -14.70
N LEU A 71 15.22 -4.33 -14.75
CA LEU A 71 16.39 -3.65 -15.33
C LEU A 71 17.59 -3.57 -14.38
N SER A 72 17.45 -4.02 -13.12
CA SER A 72 18.48 -3.97 -12.09
C SER A 72 19.21 -5.30 -11.84
N GLY A 73 18.89 -6.34 -12.61
CA GLY A 73 19.47 -7.69 -12.45
C GLY A 73 18.89 -8.51 -11.28
N GLU A 74 18.19 -7.88 -10.33
CA GLU A 74 17.47 -8.56 -9.26
C GLU A 74 15.98 -8.53 -9.53
N VAL A 75 15.36 -9.68 -9.68
CA VAL A 75 13.89 -9.80 -9.80
C VAL A 75 13.30 -10.21 -8.46
N ILE A 76 12.65 -9.30 -7.77
CA ILE A 76 11.86 -9.62 -6.58
C ILE A 76 10.41 -9.84 -7.02
N ASN A 77 9.92 -11.05 -6.82
CA ASN A 77 8.54 -11.39 -7.12
C ASN A 77 7.64 -11.07 -5.95
N TYR A 78 7.04 -9.86 -5.97
CA TYR A 78 5.94 -9.56 -5.07
C TYR A 78 4.64 -10.16 -5.59
N GLU A 79 3.92 -10.83 -4.71
CA GLU A 79 2.58 -11.34 -4.95
C GLU A 79 1.58 -10.64 -4.05
N ARG A 80 0.39 -10.42 -4.57
CA ARG A 80 -0.73 -9.94 -3.76
C ARG A 80 -1.38 -11.13 -3.07
N THR A 81 -1.55 -11.05 -1.77
CA THR A 81 -2.26 -12.03 -0.97
C THR A 81 -3.26 -11.33 -0.05
N GLN A 82 -4.32 -12.04 0.31
CA GLN A 82 -5.41 -11.52 1.12
C GLN A 82 -5.60 -12.43 2.33
N TYR A 83 -5.81 -11.83 3.49
CA TYR A 83 -6.14 -12.49 4.73
C TYR A 83 -7.46 -11.96 5.27
N GLU A 84 -8.24 -12.83 5.87
CA GLU A 84 -9.55 -12.52 6.43
C GLU A 84 -9.52 -12.68 7.93
N GLY A 85 -10.36 -11.94 8.64
CA GLY A 85 -10.45 -12.02 10.07
C GLY A 85 -11.46 -11.04 10.66
N PHE A 86 -11.46 -10.99 11.98
CA PHE A 86 -12.29 -10.10 12.76
C PHE A 86 -11.43 -9.24 13.68
N ALA A 87 -11.63 -7.95 13.66
CA ALA A 87 -11.14 -7.02 14.66
C ALA A 87 -11.96 -7.17 15.97
N PRO A 88 -11.57 -6.49 17.08
CA PRO A 88 -12.38 -6.45 18.28
C PRO A 88 -13.84 -6.13 17.97
N HIS A 89 -14.75 -6.67 18.79
CA HIS A 89 -16.20 -6.54 18.61
C HIS A 89 -16.78 -7.18 17.34
N GLN A 90 -16.11 -8.22 16.84
CA GLN A 90 -16.53 -8.99 15.64
C GLN A 90 -16.64 -8.15 14.36
N VAL A 91 -15.87 -7.09 14.25
CA VAL A 91 -15.83 -6.28 13.03
C VAL A 91 -15.06 -7.04 11.95
N PRO A 92 -15.68 -7.39 10.80
CA PRO A 92 -15.00 -8.10 9.73
C PRO A 92 -13.93 -7.23 9.10
N VAL A 93 -12.77 -7.84 8.78
CA VAL A 93 -11.65 -7.16 8.16
C VAL A 93 -11.03 -8.00 7.06
N ILE A 94 -10.62 -7.34 5.98
CA ILE A 94 -9.77 -7.89 4.93
C ILE A 94 -8.42 -7.18 4.98
N VAL A 95 -7.33 -7.95 5.00
CA VAL A 95 -5.96 -7.44 4.97
C VAL A 95 -5.32 -7.83 3.65
N GLU A 96 -5.12 -6.86 2.75
CA GLU A 96 -4.37 -7.07 1.52
C GLU A 96 -2.89 -6.82 1.75
N CYS A 97 -2.05 -7.77 1.35
CA CYS A 97 -0.60 -7.69 1.47
C CYS A 97 0.09 -7.82 0.10
N LEU A 98 1.16 -7.05 -0.09
CA LEU A 98 2.14 -7.25 -1.15
C LEU A 98 3.40 -7.84 -0.53
N THR A 99 3.71 -9.08 -0.85
CA THR A 99 4.80 -9.81 -0.22
C THR A 99 5.57 -10.66 -1.23
N ASP A 100 6.85 -10.82 -0.97
CA ASP A 100 7.74 -11.78 -1.61
C ASP A 100 7.78 -13.13 -0.86
N ASN A 101 7.15 -13.18 0.35
CA ASN A 101 7.08 -14.38 1.18
C ASN A 101 5.73 -14.47 1.90
N LYS A 102 4.85 -15.32 1.38
CA LYS A 102 3.49 -15.54 1.91
C LYS A 102 3.49 -16.06 3.36
N ASN A 103 4.43 -16.94 3.70
CA ASN A 103 4.49 -17.52 5.04
C ASN A 103 4.86 -16.48 6.09
N ARG A 104 5.85 -15.63 5.78
CA ARG A 104 6.20 -14.50 6.65
C ARG A 104 5.04 -13.53 6.79
N ALA A 105 4.40 -13.14 5.69
CA ALA A 105 3.26 -12.23 5.72
C ALA A 105 2.09 -12.80 6.54
N ALA A 106 1.78 -14.10 6.40
CA ALA A 106 0.74 -14.76 7.18
C ALA A 106 1.04 -14.73 8.70
N ALA A 107 2.29 -15.01 9.07
CA ALA A 107 2.72 -14.96 10.47
C ALA A 107 2.63 -13.53 11.04
N ASP A 108 3.08 -12.54 10.30
CA ASP A 108 3.06 -11.12 10.69
C ASP A 108 1.63 -10.60 10.84
N VAL A 109 0.75 -10.91 9.88
CA VAL A 109 -0.68 -10.52 9.93
C VAL A 109 -1.37 -11.18 11.11
N ARG A 110 -1.17 -12.50 11.30
CA ARG A 110 -1.74 -13.22 12.45
C ARG A 110 -1.28 -12.59 13.77
N ALA A 111 0.01 -12.35 13.92
CA ALA A 111 0.57 -11.72 15.12
C ALA A 111 -0.01 -10.32 15.35
N ALA A 112 -0.16 -9.52 14.30
CA ALA A 112 -0.73 -8.18 14.40
C ALA A 112 -2.21 -8.22 14.81
N VAL A 113 -3.03 -9.07 14.16
CA VAL A 113 -4.45 -9.21 14.47
C VAL A 113 -4.65 -9.69 15.90
N THR A 114 -3.98 -10.77 16.31
CA THR A 114 -4.12 -11.35 17.65
C THR A 114 -3.65 -10.39 18.75
N ARG A 115 -2.53 -9.70 18.54
CA ARG A 115 -1.99 -8.73 19.51
C ARG A 115 -2.93 -7.56 19.77
N ASN A 116 -3.77 -7.22 18.80
CA ASN A 116 -4.76 -6.16 18.91
C ASN A 116 -6.17 -6.68 19.23
N GLY A 117 -6.30 -7.91 19.75
CA GLY A 117 -7.56 -8.47 20.23
C GLY A 117 -8.49 -8.97 19.14
N GLY A 118 -8.00 -9.12 17.92
CA GLY A 118 -8.73 -9.72 16.81
C GLY A 118 -8.46 -11.21 16.65
N THR A 119 -9.16 -11.84 15.72
CA THR A 119 -9.00 -13.25 15.36
C THR A 119 -8.86 -13.41 13.84
N MET A 120 -8.01 -14.34 13.41
CA MET A 120 -7.93 -14.72 12.01
C MET A 120 -9.06 -15.67 11.66
N ALA A 121 -9.54 -15.60 10.45
CA ALA A 121 -10.58 -16.46 9.89
C ALA A 121 -10.06 -17.17 8.63
N ASP A 122 -10.78 -18.21 8.22
CA ASP A 122 -10.48 -18.90 6.98
C ASP A 122 -10.87 -18.06 5.76
N SER A 123 -10.26 -18.35 4.62
CA SER A 123 -10.59 -17.68 3.36
C SER A 123 -12.06 -17.88 3.01
N GLY A 124 -12.74 -16.80 2.65
CA GLY A 124 -14.17 -16.80 2.35
C GLY A 124 -15.09 -16.50 3.54
N SER A 125 -14.52 -16.38 4.76
CA SER A 125 -15.34 -16.14 5.97
C SER A 125 -15.97 -14.77 6.04
N VAL A 126 -15.33 -13.75 5.47
CA VAL A 126 -15.83 -12.36 5.51
C VAL A 126 -15.84 -11.67 4.14
N SER A 127 -15.16 -12.23 3.13
CA SER A 127 -15.01 -11.60 1.81
C SER A 127 -16.35 -11.32 1.12
N PHE A 128 -17.38 -12.14 1.37
CA PHE A 128 -18.72 -11.92 0.82
C PHE A 128 -19.42 -10.67 1.37
N LEU A 129 -18.92 -10.09 2.46
CA LEU A 129 -19.44 -8.84 3.04
C LEU A 129 -18.83 -7.59 2.36
N PHE A 130 -17.84 -7.77 1.48
CA PHE A 130 -17.09 -6.68 0.88
C PHE A 130 -17.28 -6.66 -0.63
N GLU A 131 -17.47 -5.48 -1.16
CA GLU A 131 -17.46 -5.22 -2.59
C GLU A 131 -16.31 -4.25 -2.91
N ARG A 132 -15.47 -4.61 -3.89
CA ARG A 132 -14.38 -3.72 -4.31
C ARG A 132 -14.93 -2.64 -5.23
N LYS A 133 -14.86 -1.39 -4.78
CA LYS A 133 -15.29 -0.22 -5.56
C LYS A 133 -14.15 0.77 -5.74
N GLY A 134 -14.22 1.55 -6.82
CA GLY A 134 -13.41 2.73 -7.01
C GLY A 134 -14.03 3.92 -6.28
N LEU A 135 -13.21 4.78 -5.71
CA LEU A 135 -13.61 6.06 -5.15
C LEU A 135 -12.96 7.19 -5.94
N VAL A 136 -13.79 8.00 -6.58
CA VAL A 136 -13.36 9.25 -7.23
C VAL A 136 -13.81 10.41 -6.34
N ARG A 137 -12.89 11.29 -5.98
CA ARG A 137 -13.19 12.50 -5.22
C ARG A 137 -12.95 13.71 -6.09
N LEU A 138 -13.99 14.51 -6.26
CA LEU A 138 -13.93 15.76 -7.00
C LEU A 138 -14.33 16.92 -6.08
N PRO A 139 -13.82 18.16 -6.31
CA PRO A 139 -14.33 19.33 -5.62
C PRO A 139 -15.84 19.49 -5.93
N ALA A 140 -16.62 19.88 -4.95
CA ALA A 140 -18.05 20.15 -5.18
C ALA A 140 -18.27 21.42 -6.02
N GLU A 141 -17.33 22.34 -5.94
CA GLU A 141 -17.39 23.62 -6.66
C GLU A 141 -17.26 23.40 -8.18
N GLY A 142 -18.26 23.79 -8.93
CA GLY A 142 -18.32 23.66 -10.39
C GLY A 142 -18.73 22.28 -10.92
N ASN A 143 -19.02 21.32 -10.04
CA ASN A 143 -19.51 19.98 -10.41
C ASN A 143 -20.93 19.77 -9.90
N THR A 144 -21.81 19.24 -10.74
CA THR A 144 -23.15 18.78 -10.37
C THR A 144 -23.19 17.25 -10.44
N GLU A 145 -24.10 16.64 -9.65
CA GLU A 145 -24.25 15.19 -9.62
C GLU A 145 -24.58 14.63 -11.01
N ASP A 146 -25.49 15.28 -11.73
CA ASP A 146 -25.90 14.88 -13.09
C ASP A 146 -24.75 14.99 -14.09
N GLY A 147 -23.94 16.07 -14.03
CA GLY A 147 -22.80 16.25 -14.94
C GLY A 147 -21.61 15.33 -14.67
N LEU A 148 -21.64 14.56 -13.57
CA LEU A 148 -20.62 13.55 -13.25
C LEU A 148 -21.05 12.12 -13.62
N LEU A 149 -22.33 11.93 -13.98
CA LEU A 149 -22.90 10.64 -14.37
C LEU A 149 -22.95 10.46 -15.90
N GLU A 150 -22.71 11.52 -16.67
CA GLU A 150 -22.53 11.52 -18.11
C GLU A 150 -21.06 11.22 -18.50
#